data_442db8436d0c0797224a6df2193a33c7
#
_entry.id   442db8436d0c0797224a6df2193a33c7
#
_cell.length_a   1.000
_cell.length_b   1.000
_cell.length_c   1.000
_cell.angle_alpha   90.00
_cell.angle_beta   90.00
_cell.angle_gamma   90.00
#
_symmetry.space_group_name_H-M   'P 1'
#
loop_
_entity.id
_entity.type
_entity.pdbx_description
1 polymer ?
#
loop_
_entity_poly.entity_id
_entity_poly.type
_entity_poly.pdbx_seq_one_letter_code
_entity_poly.pdbx_strand_id
1 'polypeptide(L)'
;GIITGRALDIGLYMAPCLYHNFDKGLSAHLGKILECAGLALTPGDPSDPILGEITKDKIFVKSILNNQKATIRSISSHSMYERDNPYKEKNPGGYLDIGNSKYVQENSNTVSTHGAKWIEEPYTLKLEGAKIKGFRCISIFGIREPNFIKVIDNFLSEIIEKLQISEQFKKFKFDEDYFITF
;
A
#
# COMPACT_ATOMS: atom_id res chain seq x y z
N GLY A 1 25.19 12.14 16.42
CA GLY A 1 24.19 11.09 16.15
C GLY A 1 22.79 11.58 16.46
N ILE A 2 21.80 11.04 15.77
CA ILE A 2 20.37 11.34 15.98
C ILE A 2 19.72 10.04 16.43
N ILE A 3 19.01 10.08 17.56
CA ILE A 3 18.20 8.97 18.06
C ILE A 3 16.75 9.45 18.09
N THR A 4 15.87 8.73 17.40
CA THR A 4 14.44 9.06 17.33
C THR A 4 13.59 7.88 17.79
N GLY A 5 12.33 8.15 18.19
CA GLY A 5 11.30 7.13 18.28
C GLY A 5 10.75 6.77 16.90
N ARG A 6 9.51 6.28 16.85
CA ARG A 6 8.81 6.08 15.57
C ARG A 6 8.65 7.42 14.86
N ALA A 7 8.98 7.43 13.59
CA ALA A 7 8.85 8.56 12.71
C ALA A 7 8.04 8.16 11.47
N LEU A 8 7.60 9.13 10.70
CA LEU A 8 6.98 8.88 9.40
C LEU A 8 8.00 8.20 8.48
N ASP A 9 7.62 7.10 7.86
CA ASP A 9 8.52 6.22 7.11
C ASP A 9 9.28 6.96 5.99
N ILE A 10 8.58 7.78 5.20
CA ILE A 10 9.21 8.62 4.17
C ILE A 10 10.16 9.67 4.74
N GLY A 11 9.98 10.07 6.00
CA GLY A 11 10.76 11.14 6.64
C GLY A 11 12.25 10.86 6.69
N LEU A 12 12.63 9.59 6.86
CA LEU A 12 14.01 9.17 6.91
C LEU A 12 14.77 9.50 5.60
N TYR A 13 14.11 9.31 4.46
CA TYR A 13 14.68 9.54 3.13
C TYR A 13 14.47 10.97 2.64
N MET A 14 13.34 11.57 3.02
CA MET A 14 12.99 12.93 2.64
C MET A 14 13.87 13.97 3.34
N ALA A 15 14.21 13.76 4.63
CA ALA A 15 14.94 14.73 5.43
C ALA A 15 16.33 15.11 4.84
N PRO A 16 17.21 14.21 4.41
CA PRO A 16 18.46 14.59 3.78
C PRO A 16 18.25 15.35 2.46
N CYS A 17 17.24 15.01 1.69
CA CYS A 17 16.91 15.74 0.45
C CYS A 17 16.51 17.19 0.76
N LEU A 18 15.67 17.40 1.75
CA LEU A 18 15.25 18.73 2.18
C LEU A 18 16.41 19.54 2.77
N TYR A 19 17.30 18.91 3.52
CA TYR A 19 18.51 19.54 4.06
C TYR A 19 19.40 20.10 2.93
N HIS A 20 19.45 19.42 1.79
CA HIS A 20 20.17 19.86 0.60
C HIS A 20 19.32 20.69 -0.37
N ASN A 21 18.15 21.20 0.07
CA ASN A 21 17.24 22.07 -0.70
C ASN A 21 16.72 21.47 -2.01
N PHE A 22 16.53 20.15 -2.06
CA PHE A 22 15.80 19.52 -3.16
C PHE A 22 14.31 19.79 -3.06
N ASP A 23 13.60 19.65 -4.20
CA ASP A 23 12.16 19.82 -4.27
C ASP A 23 11.43 18.88 -3.30
N LYS A 24 10.43 19.41 -2.58
CA LYS A 24 9.73 18.70 -1.51
C LYS A 24 8.86 17.55 -2.05
N GLY A 25 8.23 17.74 -3.22
CA GLY A 25 7.43 16.71 -3.87
C GLY A 25 8.29 15.55 -4.38
N LEU A 26 9.42 15.86 -5.02
CA LEU A 26 10.37 14.82 -5.45
C LEU A 26 11.00 14.11 -4.26
N SER A 27 11.34 14.84 -3.19
CA SER A 27 11.90 14.25 -1.96
C SER A 27 10.92 13.29 -1.27
N ALA A 28 9.65 13.69 -1.18
CA ALA A 28 8.59 12.85 -0.62
C ALA A 28 8.31 11.62 -1.51
N HIS A 29 8.30 11.78 -2.83
CA HIS A 29 8.10 10.67 -3.76
C HIS A 29 9.26 9.65 -3.70
N LEU A 30 10.49 10.14 -3.63
CA LEU A 30 11.66 9.29 -3.42
C LEU A 30 11.54 8.52 -2.10
N GLY A 31 11.17 9.21 -1.02
CA GLY A 31 10.94 8.59 0.29
C GLY A 31 9.91 7.47 0.23
N LYS A 32 8.78 7.70 -0.45
CA LYS A 32 7.72 6.69 -0.63
C LYS A 32 8.20 5.44 -1.36
N ILE A 33 9.07 5.60 -2.34
CA ILE A 33 9.60 4.46 -3.08
C ILE A 33 10.63 3.69 -2.25
N LEU A 34 11.45 4.38 -1.47
CA LEU A 34 12.57 3.78 -0.74
C LEU A 34 12.18 3.15 0.60
N GLU A 35 11.07 3.57 1.21
CA GLU A 35 10.69 3.16 2.58
C GLU A 35 10.52 1.64 2.75
N CYS A 36 10.13 0.93 1.70
CA CYS A 36 9.96 -0.52 1.69
C CYS A 36 11.09 -1.27 0.97
N ALA A 37 12.23 -0.62 0.75
CA ALA A 37 13.42 -1.20 0.15
C ALA A 37 13.13 -1.95 -1.17
N GLY A 38 13.70 -3.13 -1.37
CA GLY A 38 13.57 -3.91 -2.59
C GLY A 38 12.16 -4.41 -2.93
N LEU A 39 11.17 -4.19 -2.06
CA LEU A 39 9.77 -4.49 -2.38
C LEU A 39 9.27 -3.67 -3.60
N ALA A 40 9.86 -2.50 -3.85
CA ALA A 40 9.57 -1.68 -5.03
C ALA A 40 10.19 -2.23 -6.34
N LEU A 41 10.95 -3.31 -6.29
CA LEU A 41 11.64 -3.93 -7.43
C LEU A 41 10.90 -5.14 -7.98
N THR A 42 11.44 -5.79 -9.01
CA THR A 42 10.92 -7.04 -9.61
C THR A 42 12.05 -8.06 -9.78
N PRO A 43 11.97 -9.26 -9.19
CA PRO A 43 11.02 -9.64 -8.14
C PRO A 43 11.21 -8.77 -6.89
N GLY A 44 10.13 -8.55 -6.10
CA GLY A 44 10.17 -7.71 -4.90
C GLY A 44 10.56 -8.54 -3.67
N ASP A 45 11.55 -8.06 -2.91
CA ASP A 45 11.91 -8.59 -1.59
C ASP A 45 12.25 -7.43 -0.66
N PRO A 46 11.56 -7.27 0.49
CA PRO A 46 11.80 -6.15 1.40
C PRO A 46 13.17 -6.19 2.09
N SER A 47 13.86 -7.33 2.10
CA SER A 47 15.22 -7.45 2.64
C SER A 47 16.32 -6.99 1.67
N ASP A 48 15.98 -6.78 0.41
CA ASP A 48 16.96 -6.41 -0.61
C ASP A 48 17.16 -4.88 -0.71
N PRO A 49 18.39 -4.44 -0.97
CA PRO A 49 18.69 -3.02 -1.05
C PRO A 49 18.20 -2.39 -2.34
N ILE A 50 17.77 -1.15 -2.25
CA ILE A 50 17.41 -0.29 -3.37
C ILE A 50 18.21 1.01 -3.30
N LEU A 51 18.57 1.58 -4.43
CA LEU A 51 19.24 2.87 -4.49
C LEU A 51 18.35 3.91 -5.15
N GLY A 52 18.23 5.06 -4.47
CA GLY A 52 17.58 6.25 -4.98
C GLY A 52 18.55 7.41 -5.16
N GLU A 53 18.41 8.13 -6.23
CA GLU A 53 19.16 9.37 -6.50
C GLU A 53 18.14 10.49 -6.77
N ILE A 54 18.43 11.71 -6.30
CA ILE A 54 17.60 12.88 -6.56
C ILE A 54 18.42 13.95 -7.28
N THR A 55 17.83 14.55 -8.28
CA THR A 55 18.35 15.72 -8.99
C THR A 55 17.40 16.89 -8.82
N LYS A 56 17.69 18.02 -9.46
CA LYS A 56 16.82 19.20 -9.43
C LYS A 56 15.43 18.92 -9.99
N ASP A 57 15.31 18.07 -11.01
CA ASP A 57 14.08 17.94 -11.81
C ASP A 57 13.45 16.54 -11.75
N LYS A 58 14.19 15.53 -11.30
CA LYS A 58 13.72 14.16 -11.27
C LYS A 58 14.46 13.30 -10.24
N ILE A 59 13.89 12.16 -9.92
CA ILE A 59 14.49 11.12 -9.11
C ILE A 59 14.76 9.88 -9.96
N PHE A 60 15.75 9.09 -9.56
CA PHE A 60 16.10 7.81 -10.17
C PHE A 60 16.06 6.72 -9.11
N VAL A 61 15.57 5.58 -9.50
CA VAL A 61 15.50 4.38 -8.65
C VAL A 61 16.08 3.21 -9.40
N LYS A 62 17.00 2.50 -8.75
CA LYS A 62 17.65 1.32 -9.34
C LYS A 62 17.89 0.21 -8.33
N SER A 63 17.88 -1.03 -8.80
CA SER A 63 18.37 -2.17 -8.02
C SER A 63 19.89 -2.15 -7.96
N ILE A 64 20.44 -2.55 -6.82
CA ILE A 64 21.87 -2.80 -6.64
C ILE A 64 22.21 -4.25 -7.00
N LEU A 65 21.24 -5.14 -6.93
CA LEU A 65 21.42 -6.58 -7.18
C LEU A 65 21.12 -6.95 -8.64
N ASN A 66 21.84 -7.94 -9.15
CA ASN A 66 21.70 -8.37 -10.53
C ASN A 66 20.44 -9.22 -10.82
N ASN A 67 19.85 -9.80 -9.78
CA ASN A 67 18.67 -10.66 -9.86
C ASN A 67 17.35 -9.88 -9.74
N GLN A 68 17.40 -8.58 -9.56
CA GLN A 68 16.23 -7.70 -9.45
C GLN A 68 16.33 -6.53 -10.42
N LYS A 69 15.19 -5.95 -10.76
CA LYS A 69 15.09 -4.81 -11.69
C LYS A 69 14.10 -3.77 -11.20
N ALA A 70 14.47 -2.50 -11.33
CA ALA A 70 13.51 -1.42 -11.31
C ALA A 70 12.82 -1.33 -12.67
N THR A 71 11.51 -1.47 -12.70
CA THR A 71 10.68 -1.35 -13.90
C THR A 71 9.64 -0.26 -13.71
N ILE A 72 9.17 0.34 -14.81
CA ILE A 72 8.08 1.33 -14.73
C ILE A 72 6.91 0.76 -13.93
N ARG A 73 6.52 -0.49 -14.22
CA ARG A 73 5.42 -1.16 -13.54
C ARG A 73 5.65 -1.30 -12.03
N SER A 74 6.81 -1.82 -11.62
CA SER A 74 7.09 -2.05 -10.20
C SER A 74 7.15 -0.73 -9.41
N ILE A 75 7.86 0.28 -9.93
CA ILE A 75 8.04 1.57 -9.27
C ILE A 75 6.72 2.35 -9.21
N SER A 76 5.94 2.40 -10.32
CA SER A 76 4.65 3.09 -10.31
C SER A 76 3.62 2.39 -9.41
N SER A 77 3.54 1.06 -9.45
CA SER A 77 2.65 0.30 -8.56
C SER A 77 3.01 0.53 -7.09
N HIS A 78 4.31 0.50 -6.75
CA HIS A 78 4.76 0.76 -5.39
C HIS A 78 4.50 2.20 -4.95
N SER A 79 4.62 3.17 -5.85
CA SER A 79 4.27 4.56 -5.55
C SER A 79 2.79 4.76 -5.18
N MET A 80 1.89 3.85 -5.57
CA MET A 80 0.45 3.87 -5.26
C MET A 80 0.04 2.94 -4.11
N TYR A 81 0.99 2.20 -3.56
CA TYR A 81 0.76 1.17 -2.55
C TYR A 81 0.36 1.74 -1.18
N GLU A 82 -0.53 1.02 -0.47
CA GLU A 82 -1.00 1.35 0.91
C GLU A 82 -1.61 2.75 1.09
N ARG A 83 -2.44 3.18 0.15
CA ARG A 83 -3.11 4.49 0.20
C ARG A 83 -4.61 4.38 -0.02
N ASP A 84 -5.37 5.21 0.69
CA ASP A 84 -6.81 5.39 0.44
C ASP A 84 -7.05 6.01 -0.95
N ASN A 85 -6.22 6.98 -1.32
CA ASN A 85 -6.19 7.56 -2.66
C ASN A 85 -4.83 7.22 -3.30
N PRO A 86 -4.78 6.45 -4.39
CA PRO A 86 -3.52 6.00 -5.00
C PRO A 86 -2.61 7.15 -5.47
N TYR A 87 -3.16 8.33 -5.71
CA TYR A 87 -2.39 9.48 -6.20
C TYR A 87 -2.01 10.47 -5.10
N LYS A 88 -2.58 10.36 -3.90
CA LYS A 88 -2.39 11.33 -2.82
C LYS A 88 -2.01 10.63 -1.53
N GLU A 89 -0.89 10.99 -0.95
CA GLU A 89 -0.44 10.48 0.32
C GLU A 89 -0.37 11.60 1.35
N LYS A 90 -1.22 11.52 2.37
CA LYS A 90 -1.25 12.48 3.46
C LYS A 90 -0.04 12.30 4.38
N ASN A 91 0.55 13.44 4.73
CA ASN A 91 1.68 13.54 5.63
C ASN A 91 1.49 14.75 6.55
N PRO A 92 2.23 14.86 7.67
CA PRO A 92 2.22 16.06 8.47
C PRO A 92 2.59 17.30 7.66
N GLY A 93 1.71 18.32 7.67
CA GLY A 93 1.89 19.56 6.94
C GLY A 93 1.57 19.54 5.45
N GLY A 94 0.96 18.46 4.94
CA GLY A 94 0.54 18.42 3.56
C GLY A 94 0.34 17.02 2.99
N TYR A 95 0.38 16.92 1.68
CA TYR A 95 0.34 15.62 1.00
C TYR A 95 1.20 15.61 -0.26
N LEU A 96 1.72 14.43 -0.56
CA LEU A 96 2.35 14.12 -1.82
C LEU A 96 1.27 13.84 -2.87
N ASP A 97 1.31 14.56 -3.98
CA ASP A 97 0.48 14.33 -5.17
C ASP A 97 1.33 13.79 -6.32
N ILE A 98 1.06 12.56 -6.73
CA ILE A 98 1.72 11.89 -7.86
C ILE A 98 0.82 11.78 -9.10
N GLY A 99 -0.34 12.42 -9.11
CA GLY A 99 -1.31 12.31 -10.22
C GLY A 99 -0.76 12.72 -11.58
N ASN A 100 0.24 13.60 -11.61
CA ASN A 100 0.92 14.04 -12.83
C ASN A 100 2.33 13.45 -12.99
N SER A 101 2.72 12.49 -12.14
CA SER A 101 4.04 11.88 -12.23
C SER A 101 4.19 11.08 -13.51
N LYS A 102 5.37 11.20 -14.12
CA LYS A 102 5.77 10.43 -15.29
C LYS A 102 6.93 9.52 -14.94
N TYR A 103 6.88 8.31 -15.44
CA TYR A 103 7.90 7.30 -15.19
C TYR A 103 8.57 6.94 -16.51
N VAL A 104 9.90 6.90 -16.51
CA VAL A 104 10.72 6.60 -17.69
C VAL A 104 11.69 5.48 -17.36
N GLN A 105 11.72 4.45 -18.20
CA GLN A 105 12.74 3.42 -18.12
C GLN A 105 14.04 3.94 -18.74
N GLU A 106 15.02 4.27 -17.91
CA GLU A 106 16.29 4.83 -18.37
C GLU A 106 17.22 3.74 -18.96
N ASN A 107 17.18 2.57 -18.36
CA ASN A 107 17.88 1.36 -18.83
C ASN A 107 17.21 0.10 -18.24
N SER A 108 17.84 -1.06 -18.43
CA SER A 108 17.26 -2.35 -17.97
C SER A 108 17.03 -2.45 -16.46
N ASN A 109 17.57 -1.56 -15.65
CA ASN A 109 17.55 -1.64 -14.20
C ASN A 109 17.32 -0.30 -13.48
N THR A 110 17.02 0.78 -14.21
CA THR A 110 16.84 2.12 -13.63
C THR A 110 15.58 2.76 -14.19
N VAL A 111 14.75 3.26 -13.30
CA VAL A 111 13.57 4.07 -13.64
C VAL A 111 13.78 5.47 -13.08
N SER A 112 13.50 6.49 -13.89
CA SER A 112 13.35 7.86 -13.38
C SER A 112 11.89 8.25 -13.28
N THR A 113 11.59 9.19 -12.37
CA THR A 113 10.26 9.81 -12.28
C THR A 113 10.36 11.29 -11.95
N HIS A 114 9.40 12.06 -12.46
CA HIS A 114 9.25 13.48 -12.24
C HIS A 114 7.79 13.88 -12.20
N GLY A 115 7.49 15.13 -11.81
CA GLY A 115 6.13 15.67 -11.81
C GLY A 115 5.35 15.45 -10.52
N ALA A 116 5.93 14.77 -9.54
CA ALA A 116 5.38 14.71 -8.18
C ALA A 116 5.38 16.10 -7.54
N LYS A 117 4.33 16.42 -6.78
CA LYS A 117 4.18 17.72 -6.12
C LYS A 117 3.88 17.53 -4.64
N TRP A 118 4.39 18.43 -3.84
CA TRP A 118 3.94 18.60 -2.47
C TRP A 118 2.88 19.69 -2.40
N ILE A 119 1.74 19.36 -1.78
CA ILE A 119 0.67 20.34 -1.54
C ILE A 119 0.65 20.62 -0.04
N GLU A 120 0.86 21.85 0.34
CA GLU A 120 0.84 22.28 1.75
C GLU A 120 -0.59 22.23 2.31
N GLU A 121 -0.71 21.69 3.51
CA GLU A 121 -1.91 21.70 4.33
C GLU A 121 -1.54 22.08 5.77
N PRO A 122 -2.50 22.46 6.63
CA PRO A 122 -2.23 22.67 8.03
C PRO A 122 -1.54 21.45 8.68
N TYR A 123 -0.58 21.72 9.55
CA TYR A 123 0.17 20.66 10.21
C TYR A 123 -0.75 19.75 11.02
N THR A 124 -0.60 18.45 10.82
CA THR A 124 -1.32 17.40 11.54
C THR A 124 -0.35 16.36 12.07
N LEU A 125 -0.79 15.56 13.03
CA LEU A 125 -0.06 14.39 13.49
C LEU A 125 -0.70 13.13 12.90
N LYS A 126 0.14 12.21 12.47
CA LYS A 126 -0.32 10.84 12.14
C LYS A 126 -0.50 10.08 13.45
N LEU A 127 -1.73 9.69 13.73
CA LEU A 127 -2.07 8.86 14.88
C LEU A 127 -2.38 7.45 14.41
N GLU A 128 -1.80 6.50 15.09
CA GLU A 128 -2.09 5.08 14.92
C GLU A 128 -2.61 4.51 16.24
N GLY A 129 -3.63 3.68 16.13
CA GLY A 129 -4.21 3.04 17.30
C GLY A 129 -4.97 1.78 16.93
N ALA A 130 -5.18 0.92 17.89
CA ALA A 130 -5.96 -0.29 17.75
C ALA A 130 -7.07 -0.33 18.78
N LYS A 131 -8.26 -0.75 18.34
CA LYS A 131 -9.41 -0.98 19.22
C LYS A 131 -10.00 -2.34 18.89
N ILE A 132 -10.23 -3.14 19.91
CA ILE A 132 -10.95 -4.40 19.75
C ILE A 132 -12.38 -4.08 19.31
N LYS A 133 -12.74 -4.51 18.10
CA LYS A 133 -14.09 -4.37 17.54
C LYS A 133 -14.92 -5.65 17.73
N GLY A 134 -14.26 -6.77 17.91
CA GLY A 134 -14.86 -8.07 18.01
C GLY A 134 -13.98 -9.15 17.40
N PHE A 135 -14.59 -10.27 17.12
CA PHE A 135 -13.94 -11.40 16.48
C PHE A 135 -14.54 -11.62 15.09
N ARG A 136 -13.70 -12.04 14.16
CA ARG A 136 -14.14 -12.46 12.82
C ARG A 136 -13.74 -13.92 12.63
N CYS A 137 -14.66 -14.75 12.21
CA CYS A 137 -14.39 -16.09 11.75
C CYS A 137 -14.48 -16.14 10.22
N ILE A 138 -13.46 -16.67 9.57
CA ILE A 138 -13.46 -16.91 8.11
C ILE A 138 -13.35 -18.42 7.94
N SER A 139 -14.30 -19.01 7.22
CA SER A 139 -14.31 -20.42 6.88
C SER A 139 -14.29 -20.58 5.36
N ILE A 140 -13.32 -21.33 4.86
CA ILE A 140 -13.17 -21.61 3.44
C ILE A 140 -13.36 -23.10 3.22
N PHE A 141 -14.28 -23.49 2.36
CA PHE A 141 -14.59 -24.87 2.05
C PHE A 141 -14.41 -25.14 0.55
N GLY A 142 -13.75 -26.23 0.22
CA GLY A 142 -13.70 -26.77 -1.12
C GLY A 142 -14.80 -27.81 -1.33
N ILE A 143 -15.65 -27.61 -2.33
CA ILE A 143 -16.74 -28.52 -2.68
C ILE A 143 -16.41 -29.14 -4.05
N ARG A 144 -16.34 -30.49 -4.12
CA ARG A 144 -16.03 -31.22 -5.35
C ARG A 144 -17.17 -32.13 -5.81
N GLU A 145 -18.20 -32.37 -4.99
CA GLU A 145 -19.29 -33.30 -5.35
C GLU A 145 -20.25 -32.61 -6.34
N PRO A 146 -20.38 -33.11 -7.60
CA PRO A 146 -21.11 -32.44 -8.65
C PRO A 146 -22.61 -32.25 -8.36
N ASN A 147 -23.24 -33.17 -7.63
CA ASN A 147 -24.66 -33.07 -7.31
C ASN A 147 -24.90 -32.05 -6.21
N PHE A 148 -23.97 -31.93 -5.27
CA PHE A 148 -24.04 -30.90 -4.24
C PHE A 148 -23.81 -29.50 -4.81
N ILE A 149 -22.88 -29.35 -5.76
CA ILE A 149 -22.63 -28.09 -6.46
C ILE A 149 -23.90 -27.57 -7.14
N LYS A 150 -24.72 -28.45 -7.73
CA LYS A 150 -25.99 -28.08 -8.40
C LYS A 150 -27.03 -27.50 -7.47
N VAL A 151 -26.98 -27.82 -6.18
CA VAL A 151 -27.98 -27.40 -5.19
C VAL A 151 -27.40 -26.48 -4.12
N ILE A 152 -26.17 -26.01 -4.31
CA ILE A 152 -25.44 -25.24 -3.29
C ILE A 152 -26.18 -23.96 -2.87
N ASP A 153 -26.78 -23.26 -3.81
CA ASP A 153 -27.52 -22.02 -3.54
C ASP A 153 -28.74 -22.27 -2.64
N ASN A 154 -29.50 -23.33 -2.93
CA ASN A 154 -30.60 -23.72 -2.09
C ASN A 154 -30.17 -24.16 -0.69
N PHE A 155 -29.10 -24.94 -0.62
CA PHE A 155 -28.53 -25.38 0.64
C PHE A 155 -28.06 -24.22 1.50
N LEU A 156 -27.37 -23.23 0.91
CA LEU A 156 -26.92 -22.04 1.61
C LEU A 156 -28.09 -21.18 2.09
N SER A 157 -29.11 -21.02 1.26
CA SER A 157 -30.34 -20.30 1.65
C SER A 157 -31.02 -20.92 2.84
N GLU A 158 -31.16 -22.26 2.87
CA GLU A 158 -31.72 -23.00 4.01
C GLU A 158 -30.86 -22.86 5.28
N ILE A 159 -29.54 -22.88 5.15
CA ILE A 159 -28.64 -22.68 6.30
C ILE A 159 -28.79 -21.28 6.86
N ILE A 160 -28.79 -20.26 6.02
CA ILE A 160 -28.98 -18.86 6.44
C ILE A 160 -30.28 -18.70 7.18
N GLU A 161 -31.37 -19.22 6.62
CA GLU A 161 -32.68 -19.18 7.28
C GLU A 161 -32.69 -19.87 8.65
N LYS A 162 -32.09 -21.06 8.76
CA LYS A 162 -31.94 -21.77 10.03
C LYS A 162 -31.09 -21.01 11.05
N LEU A 163 -30.03 -20.36 10.61
CA LEU A 163 -29.19 -19.55 11.49
C LEU A 163 -29.94 -18.31 11.99
N GLN A 164 -30.70 -17.64 11.15
CA GLN A 164 -31.47 -16.44 11.51
C GLN A 164 -32.51 -16.72 12.61
N ILE A 165 -33.14 -17.88 12.60
CA ILE A 165 -34.12 -18.27 13.62
C ILE A 165 -33.49 -18.90 14.88
N SER A 166 -32.22 -19.25 14.85
CA SER A 166 -31.51 -19.84 15.99
C SER A 166 -31.27 -18.81 17.08
N GLU A 167 -31.63 -19.15 18.32
CA GLU A 167 -31.39 -18.28 19.50
C GLU A 167 -29.93 -17.90 19.67
N GLN A 168 -29.00 -18.78 19.27
CA GLN A 168 -27.56 -18.52 19.36
C GLN A 168 -27.10 -17.40 18.41
N PHE A 169 -27.77 -17.23 17.27
CA PHE A 169 -27.40 -16.31 16.21
C PHE A 169 -28.34 -15.12 16.05
N LYS A 170 -29.40 -14.99 16.87
CA LYS A 170 -30.33 -13.85 16.85
C LYS A 170 -29.66 -12.46 16.94
N LYS A 171 -28.45 -12.40 17.50
CA LYS A 171 -27.69 -11.17 17.67
C LYS A 171 -26.92 -10.76 16.41
N PHE A 172 -26.79 -11.64 15.43
CA PHE A 172 -26.04 -11.36 14.20
C PHE A 172 -26.96 -10.76 13.16
N LYS A 173 -26.48 -9.70 12.52
CA LYS A 173 -27.11 -9.08 11.37
C LYS A 173 -26.49 -9.69 10.11
N PHE A 174 -27.22 -10.56 9.45
CA PHE A 174 -26.70 -11.36 8.35
C PHE A 174 -26.23 -10.53 7.14
N ASP A 175 -26.75 -9.33 6.94
CA ASP A 175 -26.36 -8.44 5.86
C ASP A 175 -25.16 -7.53 6.21
N GLU A 176 -24.89 -7.33 7.51
CA GLU A 176 -23.81 -6.48 8.00
C GLU A 176 -22.61 -7.28 8.54
N ASP A 177 -22.92 -8.40 9.22
CA ASP A 177 -21.94 -9.18 9.96
C ASP A 177 -21.44 -10.43 9.21
N TYR A 178 -22.06 -10.74 8.07
CA TYR A 178 -21.86 -12.01 7.38
C TYR A 178 -22.04 -11.86 5.87
N PHE A 179 -21.19 -12.49 5.07
CA PHE A 179 -21.35 -12.60 3.63
C PHE A 179 -20.78 -13.94 3.13
N ILE A 180 -21.37 -14.47 2.06
CA ILE A 180 -20.88 -15.63 1.31
C ILE A 180 -20.45 -15.13 -0.06
N THR A 181 -19.25 -15.57 -0.47
CA THR A 181 -18.70 -15.29 -1.80
C THR A 181 -18.30 -16.63 -2.45
N PHE A 182 -18.60 -16.78 -3.72
CA PHE A 182 -18.25 -17.94 -4.54
C PHE A 182 -17.13 -17.59 -5.52
#